data_a724530bd345ffbeccfd320fc8b737f6
#
_entry.id   a724530bd345ffbeccfd320fc8b737f6
#
_cell.length_a   1.000
_cell.length_b   1.000
_cell.length_c   1.000
_cell.angle_alpha   90.00
_cell.angle_beta   90.00
_cell.angle_gamma   90.00
#
_symmetry.space_group_name_H-M   'P 1'
#
loop_
_entity.id
_entity.type
_entity.pdbx_description
1 polymer ?
#
loop_
_entity_poly.entity_id
_entity_poly.type
_entity_poly.pdbx_seq_one_letter_code
_entity_poly.pdbx_strand_id
1 'polypeptide(L)'
;PFPPEKVASPLCGNQCLIPSPLFPTMNALPFHVMAKPIGARCNLACKYCYYLEKEPLLYADRGVPRMDDATLETFVRDYIAAQPAGGDVIFAWQGGEPTLLGLAFFQRAVALQKRHAAGRTIQNALQTNGTLLDDCWGAFLRAERFLVGISFDGPTLLHDAYRVDRAGRTTWKRVRAGLSVLRRHGVDFNTLTVVNRRN
;
A
#
# COMPACT_ATOMS: atom_id res chain seq x y z
N PRO A 1 -45.73 19.52 -58.70
CA PRO A 1 -45.26 19.97 -57.43
C PRO A 1 -46.44 19.84 -56.45
N PHE A 2 -46.28 18.90 -55.53
CA PHE A 2 -47.19 18.63 -54.45
C PHE A 2 -46.67 19.25 -53.16
N PRO A 3 -47.54 19.84 -52.32
CA PRO A 3 -47.12 20.40 -51.04
C PRO A 3 -46.90 19.29 -50.01
N PRO A 4 -46.02 19.48 -49.00
CA PRO A 4 -45.74 18.46 -47.98
C PRO A 4 -46.85 18.38 -46.95
N GLU A 5 -47.38 17.18 -46.78
CA GLU A 5 -48.26 16.83 -45.68
C GLU A 5 -47.55 16.88 -44.32
N LYS A 6 -48.20 17.60 -43.41
CA LYS A 6 -47.79 17.58 -41.97
C LYS A 6 -48.30 16.28 -41.35
N VAL A 7 -47.40 15.39 -41.05
CA VAL A 7 -47.71 14.24 -40.19
C VAL A 7 -47.51 14.64 -38.72
N ALA A 8 -48.59 14.64 -37.99
CA ALA A 8 -48.62 14.84 -36.55
C ALA A 8 -48.10 13.60 -35.87
N SER A 9 -47.08 13.77 -35.02
CA SER A 9 -46.56 12.71 -34.12
C SER A 9 -47.55 12.48 -32.98
N PRO A 10 -47.94 11.23 -32.67
CA PRO A 10 -48.67 10.94 -31.46
C PRO A 10 -47.72 10.93 -30.26
N LEU A 11 -48.06 11.68 -29.24
CA LEU A 11 -47.53 11.62 -27.90
C LEU A 11 -47.76 10.19 -27.33
N CYS A 12 -46.73 9.40 -27.26
CA CYS A 12 -46.76 8.14 -26.51
C CYS A 12 -45.85 8.30 -25.30
N GLY A 13 -46.46 8.78 -24.22
CA GLY A 13 -45.88 8.71 -22.88
C GLY A 13 -45.99 7.28 -22.36
N ASN A 14 -44.96 6.47 -22.61
CA ASN A 14 -44.68 5.28 -21.86
C ASN A 14 -43.18 5.30 -21.54
N GLN A 15 -42.88 5.74 -20.31
CA GLN A 15 -41.61 5.41 -19.69
C GLN A 15 -41.52 3.88 -19.60
N CYS A 16 -40.79 3.28 -20.53
CA CYS A 16 -40.33 1.93 -20.36
C CYS A 16 -39.41 1.93 -19.13
N LEU A 17 -39.99 1.58 -17.98
CA LEU A 17 -39.21 1.13 -16.82
C LEU A 17 -38.53 -0.15 -17.26
N ILE A 18 -37.25 -0.03 -17.65
CA ILE A 18 -36.35 -1.18 -17.76
C ILE A 18 -36.27 -1.74 -16.35
N PRO A 19 -36.77 -2.96 -16.08
CA PRO A 19 -36.61 -3.53 -14.78
C PRO A 19 -35.11 -3.68 -14.53
N SER A 20 -34.65 -3.17 -13.37
CA SER A 20 -33.30 -3.40 -12.88
C SER A 20 -32.96 -4.87 -13.02
N PRO A 21 -31.72 -5.22 -13.42
CA PRO A 21 -31.36 -6.60 -13.71
C PRO A 21 -31.68 -7.50 -12.53
N LEU A 22 -32.34 -8.62 -12.82
CA LEU A 22 -32.73 -9.71 -11.92
C LEU A 22 -31.53 -10.49 -11.32
N PHE A 23 -30.37 -9.86 -11.28
CA PHE A 23 -29.24 -10.43 -10.53
C PHE A 23 -29.36 -9.93 -9.09
N PRO A 24 -29.48 -10.85 -8.11
CA PRO A 24 -29.31 -10.44 -6.72
C PRO A 24 -28.00 -9.66 -6.66
N THR A 25 -28.03 -8.49 -6.02
CA THR A 25 -26.79 -7.75 -5.69
C THR A 25 -25.90 -8.73 -4.98
N MET A 26 -24.91 -9.30 -5.70
CA MET A 26 -23.89 -10.10 -5.08
C MET A 26 -23.26 -9.20 -4.05
N ASN A 27 -23.40 -9.55 -2.77
CA ASN A 27 -22.69 -8.87 -1.72
C ASN A 27 -21.21 -8.95 -2.08
N ALA A 28 -20.68 -7.83 -2.59
CA ALA A 28 -19.27 -7.79 -2.95
C ALA A 28 -18.47 -8.17 -1.71
N LEU A 29 -17.63 -9.20 -1.82
CA LEU A 29 -16.73 -9.59 -0.73
C LEU A 29 -15.65 -8.54 -0.57
N PRO A 30 -15.24 -8.21 0.67
CA PRO A 30 -14.11 -7.33 0.89
C PRO A 30 -12.84 -7.97 0.30
N PHE A 31 -12.00 -7.15 -0.30
CA PHE A 31 -10.72 -7.59 -0.86
C PHE A 31 -9.58 -6.72 -0.36
N HIS A 32 -8.38 -7.28 -0.32
CA HIS A 32 -7.18 -6.58 0.13
C HIS A 32 -6.24 -6.28 -1.03
N VAL A 33 -5.69 -5.07 -1.04
CA VAL A 33 -4.69 -4.65 -2.01
C VAL A 33 -3.37 -4.35 -1.30
N MET A 34 -2.31 -4.97 -1.79
CA MET A 34 -0.95 -4.67 -1.36
C MET A 34 -0.33 -3.65 -2.33
N ALA A 35 -0.10 -2.44 -1.88
CA ALA A 35 0.53 -1.40 -2.67
C ALA A 35 2.06 -1.48 -2.55
N LYS A 36 2.74 -1.40 -3.69
CA LYS A 36 4.20 -1.34 -3.80
C LYS A 36 4.64 -0.01 -4.41
N PRO A 37 4.51 1.09 -3.68
CA PRO A 37 4.58 2.43 -4.24
C PRO A 37 5.96 2.83 -4.77
N ILE A 38 6.99 2.04 -4.47
CA ILE A 38 8.37 2.21 -4.98
C ILE A 38 8.88 0.95 -5.68
N GLY A 39 7.97 0.05 -6.04
CA GLY A 39 8.31 -1.22 -6.69
C GLY A 39 9.29 -2.06 -5.88
N ALA A 40 10.33 -2.56 -6.54
CA ALA A 40 11.38 -3.40 -5.94
C ALA A 40 12.52 -2.61 -5.28
N ARG A 41 12.57 -1.28 -5.42
CA ARG A 41 13.68 -0.47 -4.92
C ARG A 41 13.82 -0.57 -3.41
N CYS A 42 15.05 -0.90 -2.96
CA CYS A 42 15.41 -1.04 -1.56
C CYS A 42 16.80 -0.48 -1.29
N ASN A 43 17.05 0.02 -0.09
CA ASN A 43 18.37 0.43 0.38
C ASN A 43 19.21 -0.76 0.92
N LEU A 44 18.58 -1.94 1.03
CA LEU A 44 19.26 -3.19 1.38
C LEU A 44 19.42 -4.10 0.16
N ALA A 45 20.35 -5.08 0.29
CA ALA A 45 20.60 -6.15 -0.66
C ALA A 45 20.63 -7.49 0.08
N CYS A 46 19.52 -7.81 0.77
CA CYS A 46 19.41 -9.05 1.54
C CYS A 46 19.61 -10.26 0.63
N LYS A 47 20.53 -11.17 0.96
CA LYS A 47 20.98 -12.27 0.09
C LYS A 47 19.87 -13.23 -0.36
N TYR A 48 18.79 -13.29 0.38
CA TYR A 48 17.62 -14.11 0.04
C TYR A 48 16.48 -13.31 -0.62
N CYS A 49 16.69 -11.99 -0.89
CA CYS A 49 15.62 -11.14 -1.40
C CYS A 49 15.31 -11.46 -2.85
N TYR A 50 14.13 -11.97 -3.11
CA TYR A 50 13.70 -12.34 -4.46
C TYR A 50 13.59 -11.14 -5.42
N TYR A 51 13.58 -9.91 -4.90
CA TYR A 51 13.55 -8.70 -5.72
C TYR A 51 14.90 -8.39 -6.37
N LEU A 52 16.04 -8.84 -5.81
CA LEU A 52 17.37 -8.51 -6.32
C LEU A 52 17.58 -8.97 -7.76
N GLU A 53 17.10 -10.17 -8.09
CA GLU A 53 17.21 -10.73 -9.44
C GLU A 53 16.17 -10.15 -10.40
N LYS A 54 15.03 -9.70 -9.87
CA LYS A 54 13.90 -9.22 -10.66
C LYS A 54 13.94 -7.72 -10.94
N GLU A 55 14.58 -6.94 -10.07
CA GLU A 55 14.69 -5.49 -10.25
C GLU A 55 15.29 -5.13 -11.62
N PRO A 56 16.43 -5.71 -12.07
CA PRO A 56 16.98 -5.45 -13.38
C PRO A 56 16.05 -5.88 -14.54
N LEU A 57 15.38 -7.03 -14.39
CA LEU A 57 14.49 -7.57 -15.41
C LEU A 57 13.24 -6.71 -15.61
N LEU A 58 12.70 -6.16 -14.53
CA LEU A 58 11.45 -5.39 -14.56
C LEU A 58 11.65 -3.92 -14.93
N TYR A 59 12.82 -3.35 -14.64
CA TYR A 59 13.05 -1.91 -14.70
C TYR A 59 14.28 -1.49 -15.53
N ALA A 60 14.89 -2.41 -16.29
CA ALA A 60 16.12 -2.15 -17.06
C ALA A 60 16.02 -0.87 -17.93
N ASP A 61 14.88 -0.66 -18.58
CA ASP A 61 14.69 0.43 -19.55
C ASP A 61 13.77 1.57 -19.06
N ARG A 62 13.17 1.45 -17.90
CA ARG A 62 12.09 2.37 -17.47
C ARG A 62 12.37 3.14 -16.18
N GLY A 63 13.53 2.90 -15.55
CA GLY A 63 13.78 3.40 -14.21
C GLY A 63 12.87 2.75 -13.17
N VAL A 64 13.20 2.92 -11.89
CA VAL A 64 12.38 2.35 -10.81
C VAL A 64 11.12 3.18 -10.65
N PRO A 65 9.93 2.57 -10.76
CA PRO A 65 8.67 3.28 -10.61
C PRO A 65 8.56 3.87 -9.21
N ARG A 66 8.08 5.08 -9.15
CA ARG A 66 7.69 5.74 -7.91
C ARG A 66 6.24 6.20 -8.09
N MET A 67 5.38 5.81 -7.18
CA MET A 67 3.99 6.27 -7.18
C MET A 67 3.99 7.80 -6.99
N ASP A 68 3.48 8.52 -7.97
CA ASP A 68 3.29 9.96 -7.91
C ASP A 68 1.99 10.31 -7.18
N ASP A 69 1.76 11.60 -6.96
CA ASP A 69 0.62 12.09 -6.20
C ASP A 69 -0.71 11.81 -6.88
N ALA A 70 -0.78 11.90 -8.20
CA ALA A 70 -2.00 11.63 -8.97
C ALA A 70 -2.36 10.14 -8.90
N THR A 71 -1.38 9.27 -9.05
CA THR A 71 -1.54 7.81 -8.89
C THR A 71 -1.96 7.45 -7.47
N LEU A 72 -1.33 8.08 -6.46
CA LEU A 72 -1.69 7.84 -5.05
C LEU A 72 -3.13 8.24 -4.77
N GLU A 73 -3.58 9.41 -5.24
CA GLU A 73 -4.95 9.88 -5.04
C GLU A 73 -5.96 8.97 -5.75
N THR A 74 -5.68 8.60 -6.99
CA THR A 74 -6.53 7.67 -7.75
C THR A 74 -6.63 6.32 -7.04
N PHE A 75 -5.49 5.75 -6.63
CA PHE A 75 -5.44 4.49 -5.90
C PHE A 75 -6.26 4.53 -4.61
N VAL A 76 -6.07 5.55 -3.78
CA VAL A 76 -6.78 5.68 -2.50
C VAL A 76 -8.28 5.82 -2.72
N ARG A 77 -8.70 6.73 -3.61
CA ARG A 77 -10.11 6.97 -3.92
C ARG A 77 -10.80 5.72 -4.44
N ASP A 78 -10.23 5.10 -5.46
CA ASP A 78 -10.86 3.99 -6.17
C ASP A 78 -10.86 2.71 -5.32
N TYR A 79 -9.79 2.46 -4.54
CA TYR A 79 -9.73 1.32 -3.63
C TYR A 79 -10.79 1.43 -2.52
N ILE A 80 -10.95 2.61 -1.92
CA ILE A 80 -12.01 2.82 -0.92
C ILE A 80 -13.40 2.69 -1.56
N ALA A 81 -13.62 3.28 -2.73
CA ALA A 81 -14.91 3.24 -3.42
C ALA A 81 -15.32 1.81 -3.83
N ALA A 82 -14.35 0.97 -4.19
CA ALA A 82 -14.59 -0.40 -4.63
C ALA A 82 -14.89 -1.38 -3.48
N GLN A 83 -14.67 -0.99 -2.22
CA GLN A 83 -14.97 -1.85 -1.07
C GLN A 83 -16.47 -1.90 -0.77
N PRO A 84 -17.00 -3.02 -0.26
CA PRO A 84 -18.37 -3.11 0.20
C PRO A 84 -18.71 -2.05 1.25
N ALA A 85 -19.97 -1.65 1.32
CA ALA A 85 -20.43 -0.72 2.34
C ALA A 85 -20.28 -1.31 3.76
N GLY A 86 -19.83 -0.49 4.72
CA GLY A 86 -19.75 -0.85 6.14
C GLY A 86 -18.56 -1.71 6.55
N GLY A 87 -17.65 -2.05 5.62
CA GLY A 87 -16.43 -2.80 5.93
C GLY A 87 -15.22 -1.91 6.24
N ASP A 88 -14.25 -2.46 6.97
CA ASP A 88 -12.93 -1.86 7.16
C ASP A 88 -12.13 -1.91 5.86
N VAL A 89 -11.37 -0.84 5.57
CA VAL A 89 -10.49 -0.78 4.41
C VAL A 89 -9.04 -0.82 4.88
N ILE A 90 -8.33 -1.88 4.51
CA ILE A 90 -6.94 -2.09 4.94
C ILE A 90 -5.98 -1.76 3.82
N PHE A 91 -5.14 -0.75 4.02
CA PHE A 91 -4.04 -0.42 3.13
C PHE A 91 -2.77 -1.13 3.58
N ALA A 92 -2.25 -2.05 2.76
CA ALA A 92 -0.99 -2.74 3.00
C ALA A 92 0.11 -2.13 2.13
N TRP A 93 1.08 -1.45 2.76
CA TRP A 93 2.22 -0.80 2.11
C TRP A 93 3.44 -1.71 2.19
N GLN A 94 3.92 -2.14 1.04
CA GLN A 94 5.04 -3.07 0.94
C GLN A 94 5.91 -2.74 -0.31
N GLY A 95 6.76 -3.65 -0.70
CA GLY A 95 7.63 -3.56 -1.88
C GLY A 95 9.09 -3.82 -1.52
N GLY A 96 10.02 -3.09 -2.12
CA GLY A 96 11.41 -3.09 -1.71
C GLY A 96 11.54 -2.49 -0.30
N GLU A 97 11.69 -1.16 -0.21
CA GLU A 97 11.63 -0.46 1.08
C GLU A 97 10.74 0.79 0.94
N PRO A 98 9.47 0.73 1.37
CA PRO A 98 8.53 1.82 1.18
C PRO A 98 8.92 3.12 1.90
N THR A 99 9.66 3.06 3.01
CA THR A 99 10.10 4.27 3.73
C THR A 99 11.09 5.15 2.95
N LEU A 100 11.67 4.64 1.85
CA LEU A 100 12.45 5.44 0.90
C LEU A 100 11.62 6.56 0.21
N LEU A 101 10.30 6.47 0.23
CA LEU A 101 9.43 7.54 -0.26
C LEU A 101 9.42 8.76 0.67
N GLY A 102 9.87 8.58 1.91
CA GLY A 102 9.86 9.60 2.94
C GLY A 102 8.51 9.71 3.66
N LEU A 103 8.54 10.33 4.83
CA LEU A 103 7.36 10.47 5.71
C LEU A 103 6.24 11.27 5.04
N ALA A 104 6.58 12.31 4.26
CA ALA A 104 5.60 13.17 3.58
C ALA A 104 4.66 12.40 2.64
N PHE A 105 5.14 11.33 1.99
CA PHE A 105 4.30 10.46 1.16
C PHE A 105 3.19 9.80 1.98
N PHE A 106 3.53 9.26 3.15
CA PHE A 106 2.57 8.57 4.01
C PHE A 106 1.60 9.53 4.70
N GLN A 107 2.08 10.73 5.07
CA GLN A 107 1.21 11.79 5.57
C GLN A 107 0.16 12.19 4.54
N ARG A 108 0.55 12.30 3.26
CA ARG A 108 -0.36 12.55 2.15
C ARG A 108 -1.32 11.39 1.91
N ALA A 109 -0.83 10.15 1.94
CA ALA A 109 -1.67 8.96 1.81
C ALA A 109 -2.78 8.95 2.86
N VAL A 110 -2.44 9.20 4.12
CA VAL A 110 -3.42 9.27 5.22
C VAL A 110 -4.39 10.45 5.06
N ALA A 111 -3.93 11.61 4.61
CA ALA A 111 -4.81 12.75 4.34
C ALA A 111 -5.84 12.41 3.25
N LEU A 112 -5.42 11.74 2.17
CA LEU A 112 -6.30 11.27 1.11
C LEU A 112 -7.28 10.19 1.62
N GLN A 113 -6.80 9.25 2.42
CA GLN A 113 -7.65 8.24 3.05
C GLN A 113 -8.76 8.88 3.89
N LYS A 114 -8.41 9.83 4.76
CA LYS A 114 -9.37 10.58 5.58
C LYS A 114 -10.39 11.32 4.73
N ARG A 115 -9.95 11.94 3.62
CA ARG A 115 -10.82 12.66 2.69
C ARG A 115 -11.84 11.75 1.98
N HIS A 116 -11.41 10.54 1.60
CA HIS A 116 -12.23 9.60 0.83
C HIS A 116 -12.89 8.50 1.69
N ALA A 117 -12.70 8.49 3.01
CA ALA A 117 -13.17 7.42 3.89
C ALA A 117 -14.67 7.15 3.83
N ALA A 118 -15.50 8.18 3.57
CA ALA A 118 -16.96 8.06 3.48
C ALA A 118 -17.59 7.27 4.66
N GLY A 119 -17.10 7.53 5.88
CA GLY A 119 -17.57 6.87 7.11
C GLY A 119 -17.00 5.47 7.36
N ARG A 120 -16.10 4.96 6.51
CA ARG A 120 -15.43 3.66 6.72
C ARG A 120 -14.24 3.79 7.68
N THR A 121 -13.96 2.72 8.40
CA THR A 121 -12.72 2.58 9.17
C THR A 121 -11.55 2.28 8.22
N ILE A 122 -10.51 3.11 8.27
CA ILE A 122 -9.30 2.90 7.48
C ILE A 122 -8.20 2.40 8.40
N GLN A 123 -7.56 1.30 8.00
CA GLN A 123 -6.42 0.71 8.69
C GLN A 123 -5.20 0.72 7.76
N ASN A 124 -4.01 0.89 8.34
CA ASN A 124 -2.76 0.89 7.60
C ASN A 124 -1.78 -0.13 8.18
N ALA A 125 -1.20 -0.95 7.31
CA ALA A 125 -0.09 -1.83 7.64
C ALA A 125 1.13 -1.45 6.79
N LEU A 126 2.30 -1.31 7.42
CA LEU A 126 3.56 -0.95 6.77
C LEU A 126 4.59 -2.06 6.98
N GLN A 127 5.06 -2.68 5.90
CA GLN A 127 6.18 -3.61 5.92
C GLN A 127 7.46 -2.86 5.61
N THR A 128 8.43 -2.87 6.54
CA THR A 128 9.69 -2.15 6.41
C THR A 128 10.88 -2.95 6.92
N ASN A 129 12.06 -2.65 6.39
CA ASN A 129 13.32 -3.12 6.97
C ASN A 129 13.76 -2.34 8.22
N GLY A 130 13.08 -1.26 8.56
CA GLY A 130 13.25 -0.49 9.79
C GLY A 130 14.49 0.39 9.85
N THR A 131 15.36 0.40 8.83
CA THR A 131 16.64 1.13 8.88
C THR A 131 16.53 2.63 8.77
N LEU A 132 15.37 3.15 8.37
CA LEU A 132 15.08 4.57 8.18
C LEU A 132 14.07 5.14 9.18
N LEU A 133 13.66 4.34 10.16
CA LEU A 133 12.72 4.80 11.18
C LEU A 133 13.44 5.67 12.22
N ASP A 134 12.92 6.87 12.41
CA ASP A 134 13.33 7.86 13.40
C ASP A 134 12.14 8.27 14.28
N ASP A 135 12.33 9.23 15.19
CA ASP A 135 11.28 9.69 16.08
C ASP A 135 10.10 10.37 15.35
N CYS A 136 10.34 11.01 14.20
CA CYS A 136 9.26 11.57 13.38
C CYS A 136 8.38 10.44 12.81
N TRP A 137 8.99 9.37 12.33
CA TRP A 137 8.27 8.17 11.91
C TRP A 137 7.52 7.53 13.09
N GLY A 138 8.17 7.37 14.25
CA GLY A 138 7.55 6.78 15.43
C GLY A 138 6.29 7.53 15.86
N ALA A 139 6.37 8.86 15.95
CA ALA A 139 5.25 9.71 16.30
C ALA A 139 4.09 9.60 15.29
N PHE A 140 4.39 9.64 13.99
CA PHE A 140 3.39 9.51 12.92
C PHE A 140 2.71 8.14 12.94
N LEU A 141 3.49 7.05 12.95
CA LEU A 141 2.97 5.69 12.94
C LEU A 141 2.05 5.42 14.15
N ARG A 142 2.41 5.96 15.32
CA ARG A 142 1.58 5.88 16.52
C ARG A 142 0.29 6.70 16.38
N ALA A 143 0.39 7.95 15.95
CA ALA A 143 -0.75 8.84 15.81
C ALA A 143 -1.79 8.30 14.81
N GLU A 144 -1.33 7.73 13.71
CA GLU A 144 -2.16 7.19 12.64
C GLU A 144 -2.44 5.68 12.78
N ARG A 145 -2.07 5.08 13.92
CA ARG A 145 -2.34 3.68 14.31
C ARG A 145 -1.92 2.67 13.26
N PHE A 146 -0.73 2.83 12.70
CA PHE A 146 -0.18 1.84 11.78
C PHE A 146 0.19 0.56 12.51
N LEU A 147 -0.10 -0.59 11.89
CA LEU A 147 0.53 -1.86 12.23
C LEU A 147 1.83 -1.98 11.42
N VAL A 148 2.96 -2.11 12.09
CA VAL A 148 4.27 -2.18 11.44
C VAL A 148 4.80 -3.61 11.44
N GLY A 149 5.07 -4.16 10.26
CA GLY A 149 5.86 -5.37 10.09
C GLY A 149 7.34 -5.00 9.93
N ILE A 150 8.14 -5.17 10.99
CA ILE A 150 9.59 -4.89 10.88
C ILE A 150 10.37 -6.16 10.60
N SER A 151 11.21 -6.11 9.56
CA SER A 151 12.05 -7.24 9.16
C SER A 151 13.25 -7.42 10.09
N PHE A 152 13.25 -8.49 10.90
CA PHE A 152 14.29 -8.74 11.89
C PHE A 152 14.56 -10.25 12.06
N ASP A 153 15.76 -10.71 11.69
CA ASP A 153 16.14 -12.14 11.69
C ASP A 153 16.87 -12.58 12.96
N GLY A 154 16.57 -11.95 14.10
CA GLY A 154 17.10 -12.37 15.40
C GLY A 154 18.49 -11.79 15.75
N PRO A 155 19.37 -12.56 16.41
CA PRO A 155 20.67 -12.08 16.86
C PRO A 155 21.57 -11.58 15.73
N THR A 156 22.56 -10.73 16.08
CA THR A 156 23.45 -10.05 15.12
C THR A 156 24.04 -11.00 14.08
N LEU A 157 24.58 -12.14 14.51
CA LEU A 157 25.23 -13.09 13.60
C LEU A 157 24.27 -13.68 12.57
N LEU A 158 23.03 -13.95 12.95
CA LEU A 158 22.01 -14.51 12.06
C LEU A 158 21.46 -13.45 11.11
N HIS A 159 21.14 -12.28 11.64
CA HIS A 159 20.63 -11.17 10.88
C HIS A 159 21.62 -10.67 9.82
N ASP A 160 22.85 -10.36 10.23
CA ASP A 160 23.88 -9.78 9.37
C ASP A 160 24.50 -10.79 8.39
N ALA A 161 24.24 -12.09 8.58
CA ALA A 161 24.61 -13.11 7.59
C ALA A 161 23.90 -12.91 6.25
N TYR A 162 22.68 -12.39 6.28
CA TYR A 162 21.80 -12.27 5.11
C TYR A 162 21.33 -10.84 4.83
N ARG A 163 21.04 -10.04 5.88
CA ARG A 163 20.53 -8.68 5.71
C ARG A 163 21.67 -7.68 5.70
N VAL A 164 22.18 -7.44 4.49
CA VAL A 164 23.23 -6.44 4.23
C VAL A 164 22.69 -5.28 3.41
N ASP A 165 23.36 -4.15 3.47
CA ASP A 165 23.05 -3.04 2.57
C ASP A 165 23.69 -3.25 1.19
N ARG A 166 23.43 -2.31 0.24
CA ARG A 166 23.94 -2.41 -1.13
C ARG A 166 25.47 -2.35 -1.23
N ALA A 167 26.18 -1.93 -0.16
CA ALA A 167 27.63 -1.96 -0.04
C ALA A 167 28.15 -3.19 0.75
N GLY A 168 27.29 -4.17 1.03
CA GLY A 168 27.64 -5.38 1.78
C GLY A 168 27.82 -5.17 3.29
N ARG A 169 27.50 -3.98 3.83
CA ARG A 169 27.65 -3.66 5.25
C ARG A 169 26.51 -4.24 6.07
N THR A 170 26.81 -4.58 7.33
CA THR A 170 25.85 -5.11 8.31
C THR A 170 24.73 -4.10 8.61
N THR A 171 23.53 -4.59 8.94
CA THR A 171 22.35 -3.75 9.14
C THR A 171 21.70 -3.89 10.51
N TRP A 172 22.06 -4.88 11.29
CA TRP A 172 21.44 -5.21 12.57
C TRP A 172 21.31 -4.00 13.51
N LYS A 173 22.40 -3.22 13.68
CA LYS A 173 22.37 -2.04 14.57
C LYS A 173 21.33 -1.01 14.12
N ARG A 174 21.22 -0.77 12.80
CA ARG A 174 20.24 0.18 12.23
C ARG A 174 18.79 -0.31 12.40
N VAL A 175 18.56 -1.60 12.12
CA VAL A 175 17.23 -2.21 12.30
C VAL A 175 16.82 -2.22 13.76
N ARG A 176 17.76 -2.56 14.67
CA ARG A 176 17.51 -2.49 16.12
C ARG A 176 17.19 -1.07 16.59
N ALA A 177 17.84 -0.06 16.04
CA ALA A 177 17.52 1.33 16.33
C ALA A 177 16.07 1.67 15.91
N GLY A 178 15.66 1.28 14.70
CA GLY A 178 14.28 1.42 14.24
C GLY A 178 13.28 0.67 15.13
N LEU A 179 13.60 -0.55 15.54
CA LEU A 179 12.78 -1.31 16.50
C LEU A 179 12.63 -0.57 17.84
N SER A 180 13.72 0.05 18.33
CA SER A 180 13.69 0.85 19.55
C SER A 180 12.82 2.10 19.40
N VAL A 181 12.76 2.72 18.22
CA VAL A 181 11.84 3.81 17.91
C VAL A 181 10.38 3.34 18.05
N LEU A 182 10.02 2.23 17.39
CA LEU A 182 8.66 1.69 17.48
C LEU A 182 8.25 1.43 18.93
N ARG A 183 9.12 0.80 19.74
CA ARG A 183 8.86 0.52 21.15
C ARG A 183 8.71 1.81 21.97
N ARG A 184 9.60 2.78 21.79
CA ARG A 184 9.59 4.05 22.52
C ARG A 184 8.32 4.86 22.28
N HIS A 185 7.81 4.84 21.05
CA HIS A 185 6.58 5.53 20.67
C HIS A 185 5.31 4.71 20.88
N GLY A 186 5.41 3.46 21.36
CA GLY A 186 4.27 2.57 21.57
C GLY A 186 3.53 2.22 20.26
N VAL A 187 4.25 2.12 19.14
CA VAL A 187 3.69 1.69 17.86
C VAL A 187 3.44 0.19 17.91
N ASP A 188 2.30 -0.27 17.40
CA ASP A 188 1.99 -1.69 17.28
C ASP A 188 2.84 -2.30 16.14
N PHE A 189 3.57 -3.37 16.45
CA PHE A 189 4.42 -4.01 15.45
C PHE A 189 4.56 -5.52 15.63
N ASN A 190 4.83 -6.20 14.52
CA ASN A 190 5.26 -7.58 14.45
C ASN A 190 6.69 -7.66 13.88
N THR A 191 7.51 -8.61 14.34
CA THR A 191 8.76 -8.94 13.68
C THR A 191 8.52 -9.99 12.61
N LEU A 192 9.11 -9.79 11.43
CA LEU A 192 9.07 -10.71 10.32
C LEU A 192 10.45 -11.30 10.09
N THR A 193 10.55 -12.59 10.27
CA THR A 193 11.82 -13.33 10.22
C THR A 193 11.79 -14.34 9.08
N VAL A 194 12.83 -14.34 8.26
CA VAL A 194 13.04 -15.41 7.27
C VAL A 194 13.73 -16.56 7.94
N VAL A 195 13.01 -17.68 8.10
CA VAL A 195 13.55 -18.91 8.67
C VAL A 195 14.31 -19.70 7.60
N ASN A 196 15.52 -20.14 7.91
CA ASN A 196 16.36 -20.94 7.03
C ASN A 196 17.22 -21.91 7.85
N ARG A 197 18.14 -22.65 7.21
CA ARG A 197 18.96 -23.67 7.91
C ARG A 197 19.92 -23.12 8.99
N ARG A 198 20.11 -21.81 9.08
CA ARG A 198 21.05 -21.16 10.02
C ARG A 198 20.38 -20.50 11.22
N ASN A 199 19.06 -20.33 11.16
CA ASN A 199 18.29 -19.73 12.26
C ASN A 199 17.04 -20.53 12.60
#